data_25476e3c36c80603397bbf8e26291e66
#
_entry.id   25476e3c36c80603397bbf8e26291e66
#
_cell.length_a   1.000
_cell.length_b   1.000
_cell.length_c   1.000
_cell.angle_alpha   90.00
_cell.angle_beta   90.00
_cell.angle_gamma   90.00
#
_symmetry.space_group_name_H-M   'P 1'
#
loop_
_entity.id
_entity.type
_entity.pdbx_description
1 polymer ?
#
loop_
_entity_poly.entity_id
_entity_poly.type
_entity_poly.pdbx_seq_one_letter_code
_entity_poly.pdbx_strand_id
1 'polypeptide(L)'
;MKRALLCVLLAALLLCGCTRAPASTVRAPDAGEPLTLCLGAEPTTLDPARTENGVGATYVVNLFSGLTGYRAGGDGSRELTPELCAELPVPESLPDGRVQYVFTLRDGLKWSDGAPLTAADFVYAWNRACTLEDAAAPYLFACIDGYGTGRLNVTASPDGRTLTVVLAEAMPTFLQLCAQPAYAPVPSGAADTMRRTADGAGFAVSGPYTVAAWTDEGLTCVKNPAYWDADNVTAETVRFAFEPDPDAASAAFLARDYALVWPVPDAALDDLRTNHAPELRTVSRLATYSLCFPMNDPALSVFTQSERAQIRTALALLIDRSDLCARSDCVKTLSAGSFMGKQRL
;
A
#
# COMPACT_ATOMS: atom_id res chain seq x y z
N MET A 1 -30.17 25.44 -54.04
CA MET A 1 -29.03 26.02 -53.33
C MET A 1 -29.22 26.11 -51.82
N LYS A 2 -30.33 26.62 -51.25
CA LYS A 2 -30.53 26.75 -49.80
C LYS A 2 -30.52 25.42 -49.02
N ARG A 3 -31.04 24.30 -49.61
CA ARG A 3 -31.04 22.98 -48.96
C ARG A 3 -29.66 22.31 -48.92
N ALA A 4 -28.85 22.53 -49.95
CA ALA A 4 -27.47 22.00 -49.97
C ALA A 4 -26.57 22.72 -48.96
N LEU A 5 -26.78 24.04 -48.77
CA LEU A 5 -26.03 24.81 -47.76
C LEU A 5 -26.36 24.39 -46.32
N LEU A 6 -27.66 24.05 -46.08
CA LEU A 6 -28.09 23.57 -44.77
C LEU A 6 -27.51 22.20 -44.43
N CYS A 7 -27.40 21.28 -45.40
CA CYS A 7 -26.78 19.97 -45.21
C CYS A 7 -25.26 20.07 -44.93
N VAL A 8 -24.58 21.01 -45.59
CA VAL A 8 -23.12 21.24 -45.34
C VAL A 8 -22.91 21.86 -43.95
N LEU A 9 -23.77 22.76 -43.50
CA LEU A 9 -23.70 23.33 -42.15
C LEU A 9 -23.99 22.28 -41.07
N LEU A 10 -24.96 21.37 -41.29
CA LEU A 10 -25.26 20.29 -40.37
C LEU A 10 -24.12 19.25 -40.31
N ALA A 11 -23.49 18.94 -41.44
CA ALA A 11 -22.31 18.05 -41.48
C ALA A 11 -21.08 18.68 -40.78
N ALA A 12 -20.87 19.98 -40.90
CA ALA A 12 -19.82 20.71 -40.20
C ALA A 12 -20.05 20.74 -38.69
N LEU A 13 -21.29 20.82 -38.20
CA LEU A 13 -21.63 20.75 -36.78
C LEU A 13 -21.45 19.35 -36.19
N LEU A 14 -21.59 18.29 -36.98
CA LEU A 14 -21.35 16.90 -36.54
C LEU A 14 -19.86 16.54 -36.48
N LEU A 15 -18.99 17.26 -37.17
CA LEU A 15 -17.54 17.08 -37.14
C LEU A 15 -16.86 17.82 -35.99
N CYS A 16 -17.50 18.78 -35.32
CA CYS A 16 -16.98 19.48 -34.16
C CYS A 16 -17.25 18.76 -32.79
N GLY A 17 -17.87 17.59 -32.80
CA GLY A 17 -18.34 16.89 -31.60
C GLY A 17 -17.37 15.91 -30.97
N CYS A 18 -16.17 15.73 -31.52
CA CYS A 18 -15.12 14.92 -30.87
C CYS A 18 -14.10 15.83 -30.15
N THR A 19 -14.52 16.48 -29.09
CA THR A 19 -13.54 16.88 -28.06
C THR A 19 -13.07 15.58 -27.40
N ARG A 20 -12.03 15.01 -27.98
CA ARG A 20 -11.21 14.00 -27.31
C ARG A 20 -10.86 14.60 -25.96
N ALA A 21 -11.30 13.98 -24.87
CA ALA A 21 -10.80 14.34 -23.54
C ALA A 21 -9.28 14.45 -23.67
N PRO A 22 -8.65 15.50 -23.13
CA PRO A 22 -7.20 15.61 -23.22
C PRO A 22 -6.63 14.30 -22.69
N ALA A 23 -5.92 13.58 -23.56
CA ALA A 23 -5.18 12.41 -23.15
C ALA A 23 -4.29 12.88 -22.01
N SER A 24 -4.29 12.14 -20.89
CA SER A 24 -3.39 12.41 -19.77
C SER A 24 -2.01 12.69 -20.35
N THR A 25 -1.49 13.89 -20.12
CA THR A 25 -0.19 14.33 -20.63
C THR A 25 0.95 13.76 -19.78
N VAL A 26 0.66 12.76 -18.92
CA VAL A 26 1.70 12.00 -18.23
C VAL A 26 2.54 11.33 -19.32
N ARG A 27 3.69 11.92 -19.59
CA ARG A 27 4.68 11.34 -20.51
C ARG A 27 5.14 10.03 -19.88
N ALA A 28 4.90 8.92 -20.56
CA ALA A 28 5.64 7.72 -20.25
C ALA A 28 7.16 8.03 -20.44
N PRO A 29 8.04 7.57 -19.54
CA PRO A 29 9.48 7.76 -19.75
C PRO A 29 9.86 7.22 -21.13
N ASP A 30 10.83 7.86 -21.77
CA ASP A 30 11.35 7.36 -23.05
C ASP A 30 11.95 5.97 -22.81
N ALA A 31 11.92 5.13 -23.85
CA ALA A 31 12.40 3.76 -23.72
C ALA A 31 13.86 3.75 -23.22
N GLY A 32 14.07 3.18 -22.02
CA GLY A 32 15.36 3.08 -21.37
C GLY A 32 15.64 4.15 -20.29
N GLU A 33 14.79 5.18 -20.15
CA GLU A 33 14.91 6.12 -19.02
C GLU A 33 14.25 5.51 -17.76
N PRO A 34 14.84 5.74 -16.57
CA PRO A 34 14.23 5.31 -15.32
C PRO A 34 12.89 6.01 -15.08
N LEU A 35 11.90 5.26 -14.64
CA LEU A 35 10.67 5.84 -14.12
C LEU A 35 10.96 6.43 -12.73
N THR A 36 11.09 7.76 -12.64
CA THR A 36 11.42 8.42 -11.37
C THR A 36 10.16 8.82 -10.62
N LEU A 37 10.04 8.35 -9.37
CA LEU A 37 8.92 8.59 -8.46
C LEU A 37 9.46 9.28 -7.20
N CYS A 38 8.68 10.16 -6.58
CA CYS A 38 9.00 10.74 -5.28
C CYS A 38 7.89 10.38 -4.27
N LEU A 39 8.27 9.70 -3.21
CA LEU A 39 7.39 9.31 -2.10
C LEU A 39 7.77 10.04 -0.79
N GLY A 40 8.58 11.11 -0.89
CA GLY A 40 9.08 11.88 0.24
C GLY A 40 10.45 11.40 0.72
N ALA A 41 10.59 11.20 2.03
CA ALA A 41 11.87 10.84 2.64
C ALA A 41 12.29 9.40 2.38
N GLU A 42 13.56 9.12 2.65
CA GLU A 42 14.14 7.78 2.65
C GLU A 42 13.35 6.84 3.59
N PRO A 43 13.05 5.59 3.18
CA PRO A 43 12.45 4.61 4.07
C PRO A 43 13.48 4.16 5.13
N THR A 44 13.04 4.01 6.37
CA THR A 44 13.91 3.54 7.47
C THR A 44 14.32 2.08 7.30
N THR A 45 13.51 1.31 6.60
CA THR A 45 13.69 -0.12 6.33
C THR A 45 12.88 -0.56 5.12
N LEU A 46 13.30 -1.63 4.47
CA LEU A 46 12.56 -2.34 3.44
C LEU A 46 12.09 -3.72 3.92
N ASP A 47 12.24 -4.00 5.21
CA ASP A 47 11.77 -5.25 5.84
C ASP A 47 10.24 -5.25 5.95
N PRO A 48 9.53 -6.21 5.32
CA PRO A 48 8.07 -6.30 5.38
C PRO A 48 7.50 -6.34 6.80
N ALA A 49 8.20 -6.96 7.76
CA ALA A 49 7.75 -7.08 9.15
C ALA A 49 7.93 -5.79 9.96
N ARG A 50 8.86 -4.91 9.54
CA ARG A 50 9.20 -3.66 10.22
C ARG A 50 8.67 -2.41 9.52
N THR A 51 8.09 -2.58 8.35
CA THR A 51 7.58 -1.47 7.54
C THR A 51 6.23 -1.04 8.08
N GLU A 52 6.13 0.21 8.48
CA GLU A 52 4.86 0.85 8.84
C GLU A 52 3.97 1.02 7.61
N ASN A 53 2.65 1.07 7.84
CA ASN A 53 1.69 1.38 6.78
C ASN A 53 1.95 2.79 6.21
N GLY A 54 1.64 2.98 4.91
CA GLY A 54 1.78 4.27 4.24
C GLY A 54 2.89 4.28 3.20
N VAL A 55 3.77 5.27 3.26
CA VAL A 55 4.86 5.45 2.26
C VAL A 55 5.82 4.26 2.26
N GLY A 56 6.25 3.79 3.44
CA GLY A 56 7.15 2.62 3.56
C GLY A 56 6.60 1.37 2.89
N ALA A 57 5.30 1.11 3.07
CA ALA A 57 4.62 -0.02 2.42
C ALA A 57 4.70 0.07 0.88
N THR A 58 4.69 1.27 0.31
CA THR A 58 4.77 1.46 -1.15
C THR A 58 6.13 1.03 -1.71
N TYR A 59 7.23 1.21 -0.96
CA TYR A 59 8.52 0.65 -1.36
C TYR A 59 8.50 -0.88 -1.32
N VAL A 60 7.98 -1.45 -0.22
CA VAL A 60 8.00 -2.89 0.03
C VAL A 60 7.19 -3.67 -0.99
N VAL A 61 6.00 -3.20 -1.41
CA VAL A 61 5.17 -3.91 -2.41
C VAL A 61 5.79 -3.96 -3.80
N ASN A 62 6.81 -3.15 -4.08
CA ASN A 62 7.58 -3.24 -5.32
C ASN A 62 8.70 -4.27 -5.24
N LEU A 63 9.09 -4.69 -4.04
CA LEU A 63 10.18 -5.64 -3.78
C LEU A 63 9.67 -7.02 -3.35
N PHE A 64 8.51 -7.08 -2.70
CA PHE A 64 7.96 -8.32 -2.19
C PHE A 64 6.51 -8.51 -2.64
N SER A 65 6.20 -9.69 -3.13
CA SER A 65 4.83 -10.12 -3.42
C SER A 65 4.30 -11.01 -2.29
N GLY A 66 3.01 -10.83 -1.95
CA GLY A 66 2.31 -11.68 -1.00
C GLY A 66 1.64 -12.89 -1.66
N LEU A 67 0.83 -13.63 -0.90
CA LEU A 67 -0.04 -14.67 -1.46
C LEU A 67 -1.07 -14.08 -2.42
N THR A 68 -1.62 -12.92 -2.06
CA THR A 68 -2.61 -12.17 -2.81
C THR A 68 -2.14 -10.73 -3.02
N GLY A 69 -2.72 -10.03 -3.97
CA GLY A 69 -2.44 -8.63 -4.26
C GLY A 69 -3.65 -7.91 -4.82
N TYR A 70 -3.52 -6.62 -5.07
CA TYR A 70 -4.56 -5.82 -5.68
C TYR A 70 -4.15 -5.37 -7.07
N ARG A 71 -5.03 -5.60 -8.05
CA ARG A 71 -4.89 -5.07 -9.40
C ARG A 71 -5.98 -4.05 -9.71
N ALA A 72 -5.68 -3.11 -10.58
CA ALA A 72 -6.67 -2.18 -11.07
C ALA A 72 -7.63 -2.92 -12.01
N GLY A 73 -8.93 -2.89 -11.69
CA GLY A 73 -9.98 -3.31 -12.61
C GLY A 73 -10.11 -2.32 -13.78
N GLY A 74 -10.71 -2.76 -14.87
CA GLY A 74 -10.92 -1.92 -16.04
C GLY A 74 -11.82 -0.69 -15.82
N ASP A 75 -12.59 -0.69 -14.76
CA ASP A 75 -13.47 0.40 -14.30
C ASP A 75 -12.81 1.31 -13.22
N GLY A 76 -11.53 1.09 -12.90
CA GLY A 76 -10.81 1.80 -11.86
C GLY A 76 -11.04 1.25 -10.44
N SER A 77 -11.80 0.16 -10.29
CA SER A 77 -11.93 -0.58 -9.04
C SER A 77 -10.61 -1.25 -8.67
N ARG A 78 -10.53 -1.72 -7.42
CA ARG A 78 -9.43 -2.56 -6.95
C ARG A 78 -9.96 -3.98 -6.78
N GLU A 79 -9.38 -4.88 -7.53
CA GLU A 79 -9.71 -6.29 -7.49
C GLU A 79 -8.63 -7.08 -6.75
N LEU A 80 -9.05 -7.91 -5.78
CA LEU A 80 -8.13 -8.82 -5.10
C LEU A 80 -7.84 -10.00 -6.02
N THR A 81 -6.57 -10.23 -6.29
CA THR A 81 -6.09 -11.28 -7.20
C THR A 81 -5.10 -12.21 -6.53
N PRO A 82 -4.96 -13.45 -6.98
CA PRO A 82 -3.88 -14.32 -6.56
C PRO A 82 -2.55 -13.79 -7.11
N GLU A 83 -1.52 -13.72 -6.24
CA GLU A 83 -0.15 -13.32 -6.59
C GLU A 83 0.78 -14.54 -6.55
N LEU A 84 1.39 -14.86 -5.40
CA LEU A 84 2.24 -16.06 -5.29
C LEU A 84 1.42 -17.35 -5.12
N CYS A 85 0.14 -17.28 -4.71
CA CYS A 85 -0.75 -18.44 -4.81
C CYS A 85 -1.30 -18.59 -6.25
N ALA A 86 -1.61 -19.81 -6.65
CA ALA A 86 -2.14 -20.10 -7.99
C ALA A 86 -3.59 -19.62 -8.15
N GLU A 87 -4.37 -19.70 -7.08
CA GLU A 87 -5.78 -19.29 -7.00
C GLU A 87 -6.13 -18.80 -5.60
N LEU A 88 -7.23 -18.07 -5.46
CA LEU A 88 -7.75 -17.67 -4.15
C LEU A 88 -8.43 -18.89 -3.49
N PRO A 89 -7.98 -19.32 -2.30
CA PRO A 89 -8.56 -20.47 -1.63
C PRO A 89 -9.94 -20.18 -1.07
N VAL A 90 -10.79 -21.19 -1.04
CA VAL A 90 -12.07 -21.18 -0.33
C VAL A 90 -11.83 -21.64 1.11
N PRO A 91 -12.32 -20.90 2.12
CA PRO A 91 -12.17 -21.30 3.51
C PRO A 91 -12.96 -22.57 3.84
N GLU A 92 -12.38 -23.44 4.68
CA GLU A 92 -13.01 -24.62 5.21
C GLU A 92 -13.27 -24.46 6.72
N SER A 93 -14.50 -24.68 7.15
CA SER A 93 -14.85 -24.67 8.59
C SER A 93 -14.44 -26.00 9.23
N LEU A 94 -13.66 -25.92 10.29
CA LEU A 94 -13.27 -27.10 11.08
C LEU A 94 -14.34 -27.45 12.13
N PRO A 95 -14.40 -28.71 12.59
CA PRO A 95 -15.42 -29.16 13.55
C PRO A 95 -15.42 -28.41 14.88
N ASP A 96 -14.31 -27.80 15.26
CA ASP A 96 -14.12 -27.03 16.50
C ASP A 96 -14.43 -25.52 16.35
N GLY A 97 -14.93 -25.10 15.17
CA GLY A 97 -15.31 -23.72 14.89
C GLY A 97 -14.18 -22.86 14.31
N ARG A 98 -12.96 -23.38 14.24
CA ARG A 98 -11.86 -22.72 13.54
C ARG A 98 -12.08 -22.77 12.03
N VAL A 99 -11.29 -21.99 11.29
CA VAL A 99 -11.37 -21.93 9.83
C VAL A 99 -9.99 -22.17 9.22
N GLN A 100 -9.93 -23.04 8.23
CA GLN A 100 -8.71 -23.38 7.53
C GLN A 100 -8.71 -22.79 6.12
N TYR A 101 -7.55 -22.26 5.73
CA TYR A 101 -7.22 -21.89 4.35
C TYR A 101 -6.06 -22.74 3.87
N VAL A 102 -6.16 -23.27 2.65
CA VAL A 102 -5.11 -24.05 2.00
C VAL A 102 -4.70 -23.33 0.72
N PHE A 103 -3.54 -22.69 0.74
CA PHE A 103 -2.98 -21.99 -0.42
C PHE A 103 -2.06 -22.93 -1.20
N THR A 104 -2.32 -23.08 -2.47
CA THR A 104 -1.39 -23.72 -3.40
C THR A 104 -0.52 -22.64 -4.05
N LEU A 105 0.78 -22.71 -3.86
CA LEU A 105 1.72 -21.78 -4.51
C LEU A 105 1.85 -22.09 -5.99
N ARG A 106 2.16 -21.06 -6.80
CA ARG A 106 2.49 -21.22 -8.22
C ARG A 106 3.70 -22.13 -8.39
N ASP A 107 3.80 -22.74 -9.56
CA ASP A 107 4.95 -23.56 -9.93
C ASP A 107 6.19 -22.69 -10.18
N GLY A 108 7.35 -23.20 -9.79
CA GLY A 108 8.63 -22.60 -10.16
C GLY A 108 8.95 -21.25 -9.55
N LEU A 109 8.29 -20.85 -8.44
CA LEU A 109 8.58 -19.61 -7.74
C LEU A 109 10.04 -19.57 -7.29
N LYS A 110 10.65 -18.40 -7.45
CA LYS A 110 12.05 -18.16 -7.09
C LYS A 110 12.20 -16.80 -6.41
N TRP A 111 13.16 -16.71 -5.55
CA TRP A 111 13.75 -15.48 -5.11
C TRP A 111 14.58 -14.82 -6.22
N SER A 112 14.88 -13.55 -6.11
CA SER A 112 15.67 -12.81 -7.09
C SER A 112 17.12 -13.32 -7.25
N ASP A 113 17.63 -14.06 -6.28
CA ASP A 113 18.94 -14.74 -6.33
C ASP A 113 18.88 -16.13 -6.99
N GLY A 114 17.69 -16.57 -7.41
CA GLY A 114 17.43 -17.85 -8.06
C GLY A 114 17.10 -19.01 -7.11
N ALA A 115 17.19 -18.81 -5.79
CA ALA A 115 16.79 -19.83 -4.81
C ALA A 115 15.28 -20.11 -4.90
N PRO A 116 14.83 -21.33 -4.62
CA PRO A 116 13.40 -21.66 -4.59
C PRO A 116 12.67 -20.86 -3.51
N LEU A 117 11.51 -20.28 -3.86
CA LEU A 117 10.57 -19.71 -2.91
C LEU A 117 9.48 -20.74 -2.61
N THR A 118 9.26 -21.03 -1.33
CA THR A 118 8.40 -22.11 -0.88
C THR A 118 7.43 -21.68 0.22
N ALA A 119 6.47 -22.51 0.57
CA ALA A 119 5.55 -22.29 1.68
C ALA A 119 6.29 -22.15 3.04
N ALA A 120 7.47 -22.73 3.17
CA ALA A 120 8.29 -22.59 4.39
C ALA A 120 8.76 -21.15 4.63
N ASP A 121 8.97 -20.36 3.57
CA ASP A 121 9.35 -18.96 3.68
C ASP A 121 8.23 -18.11 4.28
N PHE A 122 6.98 -18.42 3.97
CA PHE A 122 5.82 -17.80 4.61
C PHE A 122 5.70 -18.19 6.09
N VAL A 123 5.87 -19.47 6.41
CA VAL A 123 5.86 -19.95 7.82
C VAL A 123 6.93 -19.22 8.63
N TYR A 124 8.13 -19.09 8.07
CA TYR A 124 9.21 -18.35 8.69
C TYR A 124 8.87 -16.87 8.86
N ALA A 125 8.47 -16.20 7.77
CA ALA A 125 8.20 -14.76 7.75
C ALA A 125 7.11 -14.35 8.75
N TRP A 126 5.99 -15.09 8.80
CA TRP A 126 4.85 -14.76 9.66
C TRP A 126 5.14 -15.00 11.14
N ASN A 127 5.84 -16.11 11.49
CA ASN A 127 6.28 -16.31 12.86
C ASN A 127 7.32 -15.27 13.27
N ARG A 128 8.24 -14.92 12.38
CA ARG A 128 9.21 -13.84 12.60
C ARG A 128 8.52 -12.52 12.89
N ALA A 129 7.53 -12.12 12.08
CA ALA A 129 6.76 -10.87 12.25
C ALA A 129 6.04 -10.79 13.60
N CYS A 130 5.68 -11.94 14.21
CA CYS A 130 5.05 -11.99 15.53
C CYS A 130 6.05 -11.99 16.69
N THR A 131 7.33 -12.29 16.45
CA THR A 131 8.35 -12.45 17.49
C THR A 131 9.40 -11.35 17.52
N LEU A 132 9.50 -10.53 16.46
CA LEU A 132 10.38 -9.37 16.44
C LEU A 132 9.90 -8.32 17.43
N GLU A 133 10.82 -7.81 18.25
CA GLU A 133 10.54 -6.76 19.24
C GLU A 133 10.10 -5.44 18.56
N ASP A 134 10.69 -5.13 17.41
CA ASP A 134 10.43 -3.92 16.60
C ASP A 134 9.55 -4.18 15.37
N ALA A 135 8.72 -5.22 15.39
CA ALA A 135 7.73 -5.46 14.35
C ALA A 135 6.70 -4.32 14.32
N ALA A 136 6.41 -3.78 13.13
CA ALA A 136 5.51 -2.65 12.98
C ALA A 136 4.04 -3.00 13.25
N ALA A 137 3.60 -4.19 12.82
CA ALA A 137 2.17 -4.56 12.86
C ALA A 137 1.93 -6.04 13.19
N PRO A 138 2.48 -6.59 14.29
CA PRO A 138 2.28 -7.99 14.66
C PRO A 138 0.81 -8.34 14.92
N TYR A 139 -0.01 -7.35 15.31
CA TYR A 139 -1.44 -7.51 15.56
C TYR A 139 -2.24 -7.92 14.31
N LEU A 140 -1.72 -7.72 13.12
CA LEU A 140 -2.37 -8.17 11.87
C LEU A 140 -2.50 -9.70 11.82
N PHE A 141 -1.65 -10.43 12.53
CA PHE A 141 -1.68 -11.90 12.62
C PHE A 141 -2.61 -12.42 13.74
N ALA A 142 -3.27 -11.54 14.50
CA ALA A 142 -4.09 -11.94 15.65
C ALA A 142 -5.26 -12.87 15.31
N CYS A 143 -5.70 -12.88 14.04
CA CYS A 143 -6.73 -13.81 13.57
C CYS A 143 -6.23 -15.25 13.39
N ILE A 144 -4.93 -15.46 13.30
CA ILE A 144 -4.34 -16.80 13.11
C ILE A 144 -4.26 -17.50 14.45
N ASP A 145 -4.74 -18.74 14.49
CA ASP A 145 -4.64 -19.58 15.68
C ASP A 145 -3.17 -19.71 16.12
N GLY A 146 -2.95 -19.72 17.44
CA GLY A 146 -1.61 -19.71 18.03
C GLY A 146 -0.97 -18.32 18.16
N TYR A 147 -1.61 -17.23 17.76
CA TYR A 147 -1.10 -15.89 18.02
C TYR A 147 -0.92 -15.64 19.51
N GLY A 148 0.24 -15.06 19.89
CA GLY A 148 0.59 -14.82 21.29
C GLY A 148 1.16 -16.04 22.05
N THR A 149 1.19 -17.23 21.43
CA THR A 149 1.79 -18.44 22.03
C THR A 149 3.24 -18.67 21.60
N GLY A 150 3.80 -17.80 20.75
CA GLY A 150 5.13 -17.91 20.16
C GLY A 150 5.18 -18.67 18.85
N ARG A 151 4.08 -19.30 18.42
CA ARG A 151 4.00 -20.00 17.14
C ARG A 151 2.60 -19.98 16.55
N LEU A 152 2.47 -19.45 15.35
CA LEU A 152 1.24 -19.46 14.58
C LEU A 152 0.90 -20.87 14.06
N ASN A 153 -0.38 -21.19 13.97
CA ASN A 153 -0.86 -22.41 13.33
C ASN A 153 -0.82 -22.24 11.79
N VAL A 154 0.40 -22.20 11.28
CA VAL A 154 0.73 -22.11 9.86
C VAL A 154 1.73 -23.18 9.54
N THR A 155 1.48 -23.99 8.52
CA THR A 155 2.32 -25.13 8.15
C THR A 155 2.56 -25.19 6.64
N ALA A 156 3.76 -25.65 6.27
CA ALA A 156 4.14 -25.91 4.89
C ALA A 156 4.12 -27.42 4.62
N SER A 157 3.67 -27.80 3.42
CA SER A 157 3.79 -29.19 2.96
C SER A 157 5.25 -29.59 2.73
N PRO A 158 5.61 -30.89 2.79
CA PRO A 158 6.98 -31.33 2.57
C PRO A 158 7.56 -30.99 1.19
N ASP A 159 6.72 -30.85 0.18
CA ASP A 159 7.11 -30.43 -1.17
C ASP A 159 7.26 -28.89 -1.30
N GLY A 160 6.94 -28.15 -0.24
CA GLY A 160 7.04 -26.69 -0.18
C GLY A 160 5.97 -25.95 -0.99
N ARG A 161 4.97 -26.63 -1.56
CA ARG A 161 3.99 -26.01 -2.45
C ARG A 161 2.69 -25.60 -1.80
N THR A 162 2.40 -26.15 -0.62
CA THR A 162 1.13 -25.89 0.05
C THR A 162 1.38 -25.20 1.38
N LEU A 163 0.72 -24.08 1.58
CA LEU A 163 0.66 -23.38 2.86
C LEU A 163 -0.72 -23.57 3.47
N THR A 164 -0.79 -24.20 4.62
CA THR A 164 -2.02 -24.34 5.39
C THR A 164 -2.02 -23.37 6.55
N VAL A 165 -3.09 -22.59 6.68
CA VAL A 165 -3.27 -21.56 7.71
C VAL A 165 -4.57 -21.84 8.45
N VAL A 166 -4.52 -21.91 9.77
CA VAL A 166 -5.71 -22.07 10.61
C VAL A 166 -5.98 -20.75 11.33
N LEU A 167 -7.17 -20.21 11.14
CA LEU A 167 -7.68 -19.05 11.86
C LEU A 167 -8.43 -19.49 13.13
N ALA A 168 -8.32 -18.70 14.20
CA ALA A 168 -9.03 -18.94 15.46
C ALA A 168 -10.55 -18.84 15.28
N GLU A 169 -11.00 -17.98 14.37
CA GLU A 169 -12.41 -17.78 14.02
C GLU A 169 -12.53 -17.30 12.55
N ALA A 170 -13.75 -17.31 12.02
CA ALA A 170 -14.00 -16.86 10.66
C ALA A 170 -13.68 -15.38 10.49
N MET A 171 -12.82 -15.06 9.52
CA MET A 171 -12.45 -13.70 9.15
C MET A 171 -12.64 -13.47 7.64
N PRO A 172 -13.75 -12.86 7.21
CA PRO A 172 -14.07 -12.68 5.79
C PRO A 172 -13.02 -11.86 5.02
N THR A 173 -12.24 -11.04 5.72
CA THR A 173 -11.19 -10.17 5.13
C THR A 173 -9.79 -10.76 5.21
N PHE A 174 -9.65 -12.05 5.52
CA PHE A 174 -8.32 -12.67 5.67
C PHE A 174 -7.50 -12.62 4.39
N LEU A 175 -8.11 -12.87 3.22
CA LEU A 175 -7.40 -12.79 1.95
C LEU A 175 -6.91 -11.37 1.63
N GLN A 176 -7.61 -10.33 2.11
CA GLN A 176 -7.14 -8.94 2.01
C GLN A 176 -5.94 -8.66 2.93
N LEU A 177 -5.87 -9.31 4.10
CA LEU A 177 -4.69 -9.24 4.95
C LEU A 177 -3.48 -9.88 4.28
N CYS A 178 -3.65 -10.98 3.55
CA CYS A 178 -2.59 -11.65 2.81
C CYS A 178 -1.96 -10.76 1.71
N ALA A 179 -2.60 -9.65 1.34
CA ALA A 179 -2.06 -8.64 0.42
C ALA A 179 -1.28 -7.51 1.14
N GLN A 180 -1.22 -7.53 2.47
CA GLN A 180 -0.45 -6.53 3.23
C GLN A 180 1.05 -6.86 3.20
N PRO A 181 1.94 -5.85 3.19
CA PRO A 181 3.38 -6.09 3.20
C PRO A 181 3.85 -7.04 4.31
N ALA A 182 3.30 -6.93 5.52
CA ALA A 182 3.66 -7.78 6.64
C ALA A 182 3.44 -9.29 6.39
N TYR A 183 2.52 -9.63 5.47
CA TYR A 183 2.24 -11.01 5.06
C TYR A 183 3.12 -11.51 3.92
N ALA A 184 3.99 -10.67 3.36
CA ALA A 184 4.93 -11.13 2.34
C ALA A 184 5.94 -12.14 2.92
N PRO A 185 6.38 -13.12 2.12
CA PRO A 185 7.43 -14.03 2.54
C PRO A 185 8.77 -13.29 2.63
N VAL A 186 9.66 -13.76 3.48
CA VAL A 186 11.07 -13.37 3.49
C VAL A 186 11.93 -14.63 3.47
N PRO A 187 13.13 -14.60 2.86
CA PRO A 187 13.97 -15.78 2.81
C PRO A 187 14.31 -16.29 4.23
N SER A 188 14.24 -17.59 4.44
CA SER A 188 14.63 -18.19 5.71
C SER A 188 16.12 -17.92 5.96
N GLY A 189 16.43 -17.27 7.11
CA GLY A 189 17.80 -16.83 7.41
C GLY A 189 18.14 -15.42 6.89
N ALA A 190 17.22 -14.72 6.22
CA ALA A 190 17.35 -13.29 6.02
C ALA A 190 17.40 -12.62 7.39
N ALA A 191 18.61 -12.43 7.88
CA ALA A 191 18.85 -11.64 9.07
C ALA A 191 18.46 -10.18 8.80
N ASP A 192 18.61 -9.32 9.78
CA ASP A 192 18.32 -7.90 9.86
C ASP A 192 18.84 -6.99 8.70
N THR A 193 19.06 -7.54 7.52
CA THR A 193 19.81 -6.96 6.41
C THR A 193 18.97 -6.19 5.38
N MET A 194 17.65 -6.07 5.58
CA MET A 194 16.79 -5.29 4.67
C MET A 194 16.85 -3.79 5.00
N ARG A 195 18.04 -3.35 5.40
CA ARG A 195 18.43 -1.96 5.61
C ARG A 195 19.52 -1.59 4.61
N ARG A 196 19.70 -0.31 4.41
CA ARG A 196 20.78 0.21 3.59
C ARG A 196 22.13 -0.31 4.12
N THR A 197 22.90 -0.91 3.24
CA THR A 197 24.28 -1.34 3.49
C THR A 197 25.25 -0.36 2.87
N ALA A 198 26.51 -0.35 3.30
CA ALA A 198 27.52 0.59 2.79
C ALA A 198 27.81 0.43 1.31
N ASP A 199 27.60 -0.75 0.75
CA ASP A 199 27.76 -1.11 -0.66
C ASP A 199 26.44 -1.06 -1.45
N GLY A 200 25.33 -0.61 -0.82
CA GLY A 200 24.02 -0.54 -1.45
C GLY A 200 23.46 -1.89 -1.89
N ALA A 201 24.08 -2.99 -1.41
CA ALA A 201 23.75 -4.33 -1.84
C ALA A 201 22.33 -4.70 -1.46
N GLY A 202 21.67 -5.35 -2.42
CA GLY A 202 20.33 -5.85 -2.26
C GLY A 202 20.29 -7.13 -1.42
N PHE A 203 19.10 -7.49 -1.06
CA PHE A 203 18.71 -8.76 -0.46
C PHE A 203 17.78 -9.47 -1.45
N ALA A 204 17.61 -10.78 -1.28
CA ALA A 204 16.70 -11.54 -2.13
C ALA A 204 15.25 -11.09 -1.90
N VAL A 205 14.53 -10.88 -3.00
CA VAL A 205 13.16 -10.38 -3.03
C VAL A 205 12.27 -11.26 -3.90
N SER A 206 10.95 -11.20 -3.69
CA SER A 206 9.97 -12.01 -4.43
C SER A 206 9.13 -11.18 -5.41
N GLY A 207 9.27 -9.86 -5.40
CA GLY A 207 8.46 -8.93 -6.18
C GLY A 207 9.03 -8.55 -7.54
N PRO A 208 8.38 -7.59 -8.22
CA PRO A 208 8.71 -7.19 -9.58
C PRO A 208 10.08 -6.52 -9.76
N TYR A 209 10.67 -5.99 -8.70
CA TYR A 209 11.94 -5.27 -8.76
C TYR A 209 12.93 -5.77 -7.71
N THR A 210 14.23 -5.58 -8.00
CA THR A 210 15.36 -5.78 -7.07
C THR A 210 16.03 -4.45 -6.80
N VAL A 211 16.65 -4.30 -5.63
CA VAL A 211 17.45 -3.11 -5.30
C VAL A 211 18.78 -3.17 -6.03
N ALA A 212 19.03 -2.21 -6.91
CA ALA A 212 20.31 -2.04 -7.61
C ALA A 212 21.22 -1.05 -6.90
N ALA A 213 20.66 0.01 -6.30
CA ALA A 213 21.43 0.97 -5.52
C ALA A 213 20.51 1.65 -4.48
N TRP A 214 21.08 1.94 -3.31
CA TRP A 214 20.41 2.71 -2.27
C TRP A 214 21.38 3.74 -1.72
N THR A 215 21.16 5.01 -2.07
CA THR A 215 22.01 6.17 -1.73
C THR A 215 21.23 7.21 -0.93
N ASP A 216 21.88 8.29 -0.51
CA ASP A 216 21.21 9.43 0.12
C ASP A 216 20.23 10.16 -0.81
N GLU A 217 20.41 10.01 -2.13
CA GLU A 217 19.57 10.67 -3.14
C GLU A 217 18.38 9.84 -3.58
N GLY A 218 18.39 8.52 -3.33
CA GLY A 218 17.29 7.65 -3.75
C GLY A 218 17.60 6.16 -3.75
N LEU A 219 16.53 5.41 -4.00
CA LEU A 219 16.54 3.98 -4.17
C LEU A 219 16.31 3.65 -5.65
N THR A 220 17.27 3.02 -6.28
CA THR A 220 17.17 2.54 -7.67
C THR A 220 16.87 1.07 -7.69
N CYS A 221 15.76 0.72 -8.33
CA CYS A 221 15.29 -0.64 -8.48
C CYS A 221 15.30 -1.03 -9.95
N VAL A 222 15.74 -2.25 -10.25
CA VAL A 222 15.72 -2.83 -11.60
C VAL A 222 14.78 -4.01 -11.66
N LYS A 223 14.19 -4.25 -12.81
CA LYS A 223 13.27 -5.36 -13.05
C LYS A 223 13.87 -6.69 -12.59
N ASN A 224 13.08 -7.45 -11.85
CA ASN A 224 13.44 -8.78 -11.36
C ASN A 224 13.06 -9.85 -12.42
N PRO A 225 14.02 -10.46 -13.12
CA PRO A 225 13.70 -11.48 -14.11
C PRO A 225 13.18 -12.81 -13.51
N ALA A 226 13.38 -13.02 -12.19
CA ALA A 226 12.88 -14.17 -11.47
C ALA A 226 11.44 -13.99 -10.94
N TYR A 227 10.87 -12.78 -11.08
CA TYR A 227 9.49 -12.52 -10.68
C TYR A 227 8.51 -13.35 -11.51
N TRP A 228 7.49 -13.94 -10.88
CA TRP A 228 6.54 -14.85 -11.53
C TRP A 228 5.78 -14.21 -12.71
N ASP A 229 5.59 -12.90 -12.68
CA ASP A 229 4.85 -12.12 -13.69
C ASP A 229 5.78 -11.11 -14.40
N ALA A 230 7.05 -11.43 -14.55
CA ALA A 230 8.08 -10.53 -15.08
C ALA A 230 7.74 -10.01 -16.50
N ASP A 231 7.08 -10.79 -17.34
CA ASP A 231 6.70 -10.41 -18.69
C ASP A 231 5.72 -9.21 -18.72
N ASN A 232 4.95 -9.01 -17.66
CA ASN A 232 4.01 -7.89 -17.53
C ASN A 232 4.62 -6.65 -16.83
N VAL A 233 5.87 -6.72 -16.37
CA VAL A 233 6.60 -5.58 -15.82
C VAL A 233 7.20 -4.76 -16.96
N THR A 234 6.67 -3.56 -17.19
CA THR A 234 7.02 -2.74 -18.36
C THR A 234 8.19 -1.80 -18.11
N ALA A 235 8.36 -1.26 -16.90
CA ALA A 235 9.47 -0.38 -16.57
C ALA A 235 10.71 -1.21 -16.20
N GLU A 236 11.80 -1.06 -16.96
CA GLU A 236 13.05 -1.78 -16.68
C GLU A 236 13.75 -1.25 -15.42
N THR A 237 13.62 0.05 -15.16
CA THR A 237 14.21 0.71 -14.00
C THR A 237 13.22 1.69 -13.37
N VAL A 238 13.07 1.61 -12.06
CA VAL A 238 12.31 2.55 -11.23
C VAL A 238 13.27 3.20 -10.24
N ARG A 239 13.28 4.54 -10.20
CA ARG A 239 14.02 5.30 -9.21
C ARG A 239 13.06 5.98 -8.26
N PHE A 240 13.19 5.72 -6.98
CA PHE A 240 12.51 6.46 -5.93
C PHE A 240 13.45 7.56 -5.44
N ALA A 241 13.20 8.81 -5.84
CA ALA A 241 13.95 9.96 -5.36
C ALA A 241 13.55 10.30 -3.93
N PHE A 242 14.51 10.66 -3.10
CA PHE A 242 14.28 11.09 -1.73
C PHE A 242 14.28 12.61 -1.67
N GLU A 243 13.10 13.20 -1.60
CA GLU A 243 12.91 14.64 -1.45
C GLU A 243 11.91 14.86 -0.30
N PRO A 244 12.41 15.19 0.89
CA PRO A 244 11.56 15.39 2.06
C PRO A 244 10.80 16.72 2.04
N ASP A 245 11.23 17.69 1.24
CA ASP A 245 10.51 18.95 1.05
C ASP A 245 9.39 18.77 0.02
N PRO A 246 8.11 18.81 0.43
CA PRO A 246 7.00 18.59 -0.46
C PRO A 246 6.83 19.68 -1.53
N ASP A 247 7.28 20.91 -1.27
CA ASP A 247 7.23 22.01 -2.24
C ASP A 247 8.29 21.80 -3.32
N ALA A 248 9.51 21.38 -2.95
CA ALA A 248 10.56 20.99 -3.89
C ALA A 248 10.14 19.77 -4.74
N ALA A 249 9.53 18.75 -4.13
CA ALA A 249 9.00 17.59 -4.83
C ALA A 249 7.92 17.98 -5.86
N SER A 250 7.02 18.90 -5.50
CA SER A 250 5.97 19.40 -6.40
C SER A 250 6.57 20.21 -7.56
N ALA A 251 7.57 21.04 -7.29
CA ALA A 251 8.27 21.80 -8.33
C ALA A 251 8.97 20.87 -9.33
N ALA A 252 9.63 19.81 -8.85
CA ALA A 252 10.28 18.80 -9.69
C ALA A 252 9.25 18.00 -10.53
N PHE A 253 8.07 17.71 -9.99
CA PHE A 253 6.99 17.11 -10.78
C PHE A 253 6.55 18.04 -11.93
N LEU A 254 6.35 19.32 -11.66
CA LEU A 254 5.98 20.31 -12.68
C LEU A 254 7.10 20.50 -13.72
N ALA A 255 8.36 20.37 -13.31
CA ALA A 255 9.52 20.37 -14.22
C ALA A 255 9.67 19.08 -15.04
N ARG A 256 8.87 18.05 -14.76
CA ARG A 256 8.92 16.72 -15.40
C ARG A 256 10.11 15.85 -14.99
N ASP A 257 10.76 16.18 -13.88
CA ASP A 257 11.83 15.36 -13.30
C ASP A 257 11.26 14.12 -12.58
N TYR A 258 10.02 14.23 -12.05
CA TYR A 258 9.30 13.13 -11.42
C TYR A 258 8.03 12.78 -12.20
N ALA A 259 7.79 11.49 -12.41
CA ALA A 259 6.57 10.97 -13.02
C ALA A 259 5.40 10.90 -12.02
N LEU A 260 5.71 10.81 -10.72
CA LEU A 260 4.73 10.79 -9.64
C LEU A 260 5.33 11.41 -8.38
N VAL A 261 4.50 12.19 -7.67
CA VAL A 261 4.77 12.70 -6.33
C VAL A 261 3.62 12.29 -5.40
N TRP A 262 3.95 11.75 -4.23
CA TRP A 262 2.99 11.40 -3.20
C TRP A 262 3.66 11.39 -1.82
N PRO A 263 3.04 11.97 -0.80
CA PRO A 263 1.78 12.75 -0.83
C PRO A 263 1.96 14.12 -1.49
N VAL A 264 0.87 14.66 -2.01
CA VAL A 264 0.83 16.02 -2.53
C VAL A 264 0.63 16.99 -1.35
N PRO A 265 1.39 18.09 -1.22
CA PRO A 265 1.21 19.06 -0.17
C PRO A 265 -0.12 19.82 -0.32
N ASP A 266 -0.79 20.08 0.81
CA ASP A 266 -2.07 20.79 0.82
C ASP A 266 -1.98 22.17 0.17
N ALA A 267 -0.84 22.87 0.33
CA ALA A 267 -0.60 24.19 -0.28
C ALA A 267 -0.62 24.16 -1.82
N ALA A 268 -0.26 23.04 -2.46
CA ALA A 268 -0.24 22.90 -3.91
C ALA A 268 -1.59 22.45 -4.49
N LEU A 269 -2.53 21.98 -3.67
CA LEU A 269 -3.77 21.36 -4.15
C LEU A 269 -4.63 22.29 -4.98
N ASP A 270 -4.80 23.57 -4.60
CA ASP A 270 -5.65 24.52 -5.31
C ASP A 270 -5.09 24.85 -6.71
N ASP A 271 -3.78 25.01 -6.81
CA ASP A 271 -3.09 25.21 -8.10
C ASP A 271 -3.20 23.97 -8.98
N LEU A 272 -2.92 22.80 -8.42
CA LEU A 272 -3.02 21.53 -9.15
C LEU A 272 -4.43 21.23 -9.63
N ARG A 273 -5.46 21.54 -8.86
CA ARG A 273 -6.86 21.41 -9.28
C ARG A 273 -7.22 22.34 -10.41
N THR A 274 -6.69 23.56 -10.37
CA THR A 274 -7.02 24.59 -11.35
C THR A 274 -6.27 24.38 -12.67
N ASN A 275 -4.98 24.12 -12.58
CA ASN A 275 -4.07 24.16 -13.74
C ASN A 275 -3.62 22.75 -14.19
N HIS A 276 -3.68 21.75 -13.31
CA HIS A 276 -3.16 20.39 -13.53
C HIS A 276 -4.17 19.29 -13.18
N ALA A 277 -5.48 19.58 -13.21
CA ALA A 277 -6.52 18.63 -12.84
C ALA A 277 -6.43 17.25 -13.52
N PRO A 278 -6.02 17.12 -14.80
CA PRO A 278 -5.85 15.82 -15.43
C PRO A 278 -4.74 14.95 -14.83
N GLU A 279 -3.76 15.57 -14.16
CA GLU A 279 -2.61 14.90 -13.56
C GLU A 279 -2.85 14.56 -12.09
N LEU A 280 -3.74 15.30 -11.41
CA LEU A 280 -4.11 15.05 -10.02
C LEU A 280 -4.96 13.78 -9.90
N ARG A 281 -4.54 12.88 -9.02
CA ARG A 281 -5.27 11.66 -8.69
C ARG A 281 -5.70 11.68 -7.24
N THR A 282 -6.99 11.54 -7.02
CA THR A 282 -7.57 11.44 -5.67
C THR A 282 -8.08 10.03 -5.44
N VAL A 283 -7.66 9.42 -4.34
CA VAL A 283 -8.07 8.06 -3.96
C VAL A 283 -8.75 8.13 -2.59
N SER A 284 -10.01 7.65 -2.54
CA SER A 284 -10.72 7.52 -1.27
C SER A 284 -10.10 6.41 -0.41
N ARG A 285 -9.90 6.71 0.87
CA ARG A 285 -9.41 5.75 1.86
C ARG A 285 -10.43 5.57 2.96
N LEU A 286 -10.57 4.33 3.45
CA LEU A 286 -11.32 4.06 4.67
C LEU A 286 -10.38 4.36 5.86
N ALA A 287 -10.31 5.63 6.24
CA ALA A 287 -9.45 6.10 7.32
C ALA A 287 -10.18 7.16 8.14
N THR A 288 -9.86 7.25 9.42
CA THR A 288 -10.38 8.26 10.32
C THR A 288 -9.22 8.97 10.99
N TYR A 289 -9.18 10.29 10.86
CA TYR A 289 -8.28 11.12 11.67
C TYR A 289 -8.95 11.41 13.00
N SER A 290 -8.27 11.08 14.08
CA SER A 290 -8.77 11.31 15.44
C SER A 290 -7.71 11.98 16.29
N LEU A 291 -8.17 12.91 17.14
CA LEU A 291 -7.35 13.45 18.21
C LEU A 291 -7.50 12.56 19.45
N CYS A 292 -6.42 11.92 19.84
CA CYS A 292 -6.39 11.07 21.03
C CYS A 292 -5.76 11.82 22.20
N PHE A 293 -6.44 11.81 23.35
CA PHE A 293 -5.90 12.36 24.58
C PHE A 293 -5.21 11.26 25.38
N PRO A 294 -3.92 11.41 25.77
CA PRO A 294 -3.25 10.42 26.58
C PRO A 294 -3.93 10.30 27.95
N MET A 295 -4.46 9.10 28.24
CA MET A 295 -5.24 8.87 29.47
C MET A 295 -4.39 8.93 30.74
N ASN A 296 -3.09 8.65 30.63
CA ASN A 296 -2.13 8.57 31.73
C ASN A 296 -1.14 9.74 31.73
N ASP A 297 -1.52 10.88 31.11
CA ASP A 297 -0.65 12.05 31.10
C ASP A 297 -0.42 12.55 32.54
N PRO A 298 0.85 12.74 32.98
CA PRO A 298 1.18 13.26 34.29
C PRO A 298 0.52 14.61 34.59
N ALA A 299 0.36 15.48 33.59
CA ALA A 299 -0.33 16.78 33.73
C ALA A 299 -1.80 16.61 34.15
N LEU A 300 -2.42 15.50 33.84
CA LEU A 300 -3.79 15.19 34.23
C LEU A 300 -3.88 14.40 35.54
N SER A 301 -2.75 14.02 36.14
CA SER A 301 -2.72 13.16 37.34
C SER A 301 -3.34 13.78 38.57
N VAL A 302 -3.35 15.13 38.66
CA VAL A 302 -3.94 15.89 39.76
C VAL A 302 -5.46 15.91 39.75
N PHE A 303 -6.10 15.52 38.65
CA PHE A 303 -7.53 15.52 38.48
C PHE A 303 -8.13 14.11 38.71
N THR A 304 -9.32 14.06 39.25
CA THR A 304 -10.12 12.83 39.34
C THR A 304 -10.50 12.31 37.95
N GLN A 305 -10.89 11.04 37.84
CA GLN A 305 -11.33 10.45 36.57
C GLN A 305 -12.51 11.21 35.94
N SER A 306 -13.44 11.72 36.77
CA SER A 306 -14.58 12.53 36.30
C SER A 306 -14.12 13.89 35.74
N GLU A 307 -13.22 14.58 36.43
CA GLU A 307 -12.67 15.85 35.96
C GLU A 307 -11.86 15.70 34.68
N ARG A 308 -11.06 14.62 34.54
CA ARG A 308 -10.35 14.32 33.30
C ARG A 308 -11.34 14.10 32.14
N ALA A 309 -12.47 13.44 32.38
CA ALA A 309 -13.51 13.27 31.37
C ALA A 309 -14.13 14.60 30.95
N GLN A 310 -14.39 15.50 31.91
CA GLN A 310 -14.92 16.85 31.65
C GLN A 310 -13.91 17.69 30.86
N ILE A 311 -12.62 17.65 31.22
CA ILE A 311 -11.55 18.34 30.47
C ILE A 311 -11.50 17.89 29.03
N ARG A 312 -11.51 16.57 28.77
CA ARG A 312 -11.52 16.04 27.40
C ARG A 312 -12.76 16.47 26.62
N THR A 313 -13.92 16.48 27.26
CA THR A 313 -15.15 16.94 26.65
C THR A 313 -15.07 18.43 26.30
N ALA A 314 -14.57 19.23 27.20
CA ALA A 314 -14.38 20.68 26.97
C ALA A 314 -13.43 20.94 25.80
N LEU A 315 -12.28 20.25 25.77
CA LEU A 315 -11.32 20.35 24.65
C LEU A 315 -11.96 19.90 23.32
N ALA A 316 -12.75 18.83 23.32
CA ALA A 316 -13.45 18.35 22.14
C ALA A 316 -14.52 19.33 21.61
N LEU A 317 -15.14 20.12 22.50
CA LEU A 317 -16.10 21.15 22.15
C LEU A 317 -15.45 22.43 21.60
N LEU A 318 -14.19 22.69 21.93
CA LEU A 318 -13.44 23.83 21.39
C LEU A 318 -13.00 23.64 19.94
N ILE A 319 -13.03 22.41 19.43
CA ILE A 319 -12.60 22.12 18.06
C ILE A 319 -13.79 22.31 17.12
N ASP A 320 -13.67 23.30 16.23
CA ASP A 320 -14.62 23.47 15.12
C ASP A 320 -14.35 22.42 14.04
N ARG A 321 -15.10 21.33 14.11
CA ARG A 321 -14.97 20.21 13.15
C ARG A 321 -15.45 20.59 11.76
N SER A 322 -16.36 21.58 11.65
CA SER A 322 -16.86 22.05 10.36
C SER A 322 -15.78 22.81 9.60
N ASP A 323 -15.02 23.65 10.31
CA ASP A 323 -13.87 24.36 9.73
C ASP A 323 -12.76 23.37 9.33
N LEU A 324 -12.44 22.39 10.17
CA LEU A 324 -11.48 21.32 9.82
C LEU A 324 -11.90 20.56 8.57
N CYS A 325 -13.17 20.21 8.45
CA CYS A 325 -13.68 19.51 7.26
C CYS A 325 -13.73 20.38 6.02
N ALA A 326 -13.92 21.69 6.18
CA ALA A 326 -13.90 22.62 5.06
C ALA A 326 -12.49 22.85 4.50
N ARG A 327 -11.47 22.75 5.35
CA ARG A 327 -10.06 22.91 4.99
C ARG A 327 -9.39 21.63 4.54
N SER A 328 -9.95 20.48 4.90
CA SER A 328 -9.45 19.17 4.48
C SER A 328 -10.36 18.57 3.43
N ASP A 329 -9.79 17.88 2.45
CA ASP A 329 -10.54 17.10 1.45
C ASP A 329 -11.15 15.80 2.02
N CYS A 330 -11.16 15.65 3.33
CA CYS A 330 -11.73 14.50 3.98
C CYS A 330 -13.24 14.41 3.77
N VAL A 331 -13.74 13.21 3.50
CA VAL A 331 -15.17 12.94 3.41
C VAL A 331 -15.85 13.31 4.72
N LYS A 332 -16.85 14.18 4.62
CA LYS A 332 -17.51 14.91 5.67
C LYS A 332 -18.42 14.03 6.55
N THR A 333 -17.87 13.17 7.36
CA THR A 333 -18.65 12.50 8.39
C THR A 333 -18.11 12.90 9.75
N LEU A 334 -18.71 13.94 10.33
CA LEU A 334 -18.44 14.39 11.68
C LEU A 334 -19.21 13.53 12.66
N SER A 335 -18.51 12.71 13.43
CA SER A 335 -19.11 12.02 14.56
C SER A 335 -18.46 12.51 15.85
N ALA A 336 -19.26 13.11 16.74
CA ALA A 336 -18.86 13.36 18.09
C ALA A 336 -18.98 12.03 18.87
N GLY A 337 -17.89 11.29 19.02
CA GLY A 337 -17.79 10.26 20.05
C GLY A 337 -17.91 8.81 19.62
N SER A 338 -17.69 8.42 18.35
CA SER A 338 -17.56 7.02 17.97
C SER A 338 -16.42 6.82 16.99
N PHE A 339 -15.55 5.85 17.25
CA PHE A 339 -14.49 5.37 16.35
C PHE A 339 -15.06 4.75 15.07
N MET A 340 -16.32 4.43 15.06
CA MET A 340 -17.02 3.89 13.89
C MET A 340 -17.99 4.95 13.41
N GLY A 341 -17.69 5.55 12.28
CA GLY A 341 -18.66 6.37 11.56
C GLY A 341 -19.97 5.60 11.48
N LYS A 342 -21.09 6.21 11.86
CA LYS A 342 -22.39 5.62 11.63
C LYS A 342 -22.50 5.39 10.13
N GLN A 343 -22.29 4.17 9.67
CA GLN A 343 -22.84 3.72 8.41
C GLN A 343 -24.36 3.89 8.55
N ARG A 344 -24.93 4.86 7.86
CA ARG A 344 -26.34 4.79 7.54
C ARG A 344 -26.48 3.72 6.48
N LEU A 345 -27.09 2.64 6.86
CA LEU A 345 -27.69 1.65 5.98
C LEU A 345 -28.73 2.34 5.07
#